data_135cbd0faeab1c14d5add3f11f82e2c3
#
_entry.id   135cbd0faeab1c14d5add3f11f82e2c3
#
_cell.length_a   1.000
_cell.length_b   1.000
_cell.length_c   1.000
_cell.angle_alpha   90.00
_cell.angle_beta   90.00
_cell.angle_gamma   90.00
#
_symmetry.space_group_name_H-M   'P 1'
#
loop_
_entity.id
_entity.type
_entity.pdbx_description
1 polymer ?
#
loop_
_entity_poly.entity_id
_entity_poly.type
_entity_poly.pdbx_seq_one_letter_code
_entity_poly.pdbx_strand_id
1 'polypeptide(L)'
;MLSNKNIVVTGGAGLIGRSFVKAIVDSGGTAIIADIDIENSRKVCSELRKELNTDNIDVIRMDITDKQSIQNCISEINKKFKKIDGLVNNAYPRNKNYGKHFFDVEYSDFVENVGLNLGGYFLTSQQFSEYFRKQGFGSIINISSVYGVIAPKFEIYEGTSMTMPPEYAAIKSGLIHLTQYMAKYLSGSNIRVNTISPGGIYDNQNKDFLEAYRQKCLNKGMLDPEDLQGALVFLLSDFSKYINGQNIIVDDGFTL
;
A
#
# COMPACT_ATOMS: atom_id res chain seq x y z
N MET A 1 -1.92 -11.20 -16.80
CA MET A 1 -1.15 -11.75 -15.66
C MET A 1 -2.04 -12.04 -14.44
N LEU A 2 -3.14 -11.31 -14.28
CA LEU A 2 -4.05 -11.45 -13.13
C LEU A 2 -5.44 -11.96 -13.52
N SER A 3 -5.58 -12.65 -14.66
CA SER A 3 -6.86 -13.18 -15.12
C SER A 3 -7.55 -14.02 -14.04
N ASN A 4 -8.84 -13.73 -13.80
CA ASN A 4 -9.66 -14.38 -12.78
C ASN A 4 -9.17 -14.19 -11.32
N LYS A 5 -8.33 -13.20 -11.04
CA LYS A 5 -7.92 -12.86 -9.67
C LYS A 5 -8.75 -11.67 -9.15
N ASN A 6 -9.21 -11.77 -7.91
CA ASN A 6 -9.93 -10.73 -7.19
C ASN A 6 -8.98 -10.12 -6.15
N ILE A 7 -8.64 -8.86 -6.32
CA ILE A 7 -7.62 -8.17 -5.52
C ILE A 7 -8.24 -7.00 -4.77
N VAL A 8 -8.08 -7.00 -3.46
CA VAL A 8 -8.53 -5.90 -2.59
C VAL A 8 -7.40 -4.88 -2.45
N VAL A 9 -7.71 -3.60 -2.67
CA VAL A 9 -6.78 -2.49 -2.50
C VAL A 9 -7.31 -1.55 -1.43
N THR A 10 -6.66 -1.51 -0.27
CA THR A 10 -7.03 -0.57 0.80
C THR A 10 -6.56 0.83 0.43
N GLY A 11 -7.39 1.85 0.68
CA GLY A 11 -7.08 3.19 0.19
C GLY A 11 -7.03 3.27 -1.34
N GLY A 12 -7.84 2.43 -2.02
CA GLY A 12 -7.83 2.28 -3.47
C GLY A 12 -8.31 3.53 -4.24
N ALA A 13 -8.95 4.48 -3.56
CA ALA A 13 -9.36 5.75 -4.13
C ALA A 13 -8.27 6.85 -4.04
N GLY A 14 -7.16 6.61 -3.31
CA GLY A 14 -6.02 7.53 -3.19
C GLY A 14 -5.11 7.52 -4.42
N LEU A 15 -4.09 8.39 -4.41
CA LEU A 15 -3.16 8.60 -5.52
C LEU A 15 -2.52 7.29 -6.03
N ILE A 16 -1.81 6.57 -5.17
CA ILE A 16 -1.17 5.29 -5.51
C ILE A 16 -2.22 4.19 -5.69
N GLY A 17 -3.25 4.17 -4.83
CA GLY A 17 -4.32 3.17 -4.88
C GLY A 17 -5.06 3.14 -6.20
N ARG A 18 -5.39 4.32 -6.78
CA ARG A 18 -6.02 4.44 -8.10
C ARG A 18 -5.15 3.84 -9.21
N SER A 19 -3.85 4.09 -9.19
CA SER A 19 -2.89 3.49 -10.13
C SER A 19 -2.83 1.96 -9.98
N PHE A 20 -2.88 1.45 -8.76
CA PHE A 20 -2.92 0.01 -8.50
C PHE A 20 -4.21 -0.65 -9.00
N VAL A 21 -5.37 -0.01 -8.78
CA VAL A 21 -6.66 -0.47 -9.32
C VAL A 21 -6.59 -0.59 -10.83
N LYS A 22 -6.05 0.43 -11.51
CA LYS A 22 -5.84 0.43 -12.96
C LYS A 22 -4.95 -0.75 -13.40
N ALA A 23 -3.78 -0.90 -12.79
CA ALA A 23 -2.83 -1.97 -13.12
C ALA A 23 -3.43 -3.39 -12.98
N ILE A 24 -4.24 -3.61 -11.94
CA ILE A 24 -4.92 -4.89 -11.71
C ILE A 24 -5.89 -5.19 -12.86
N VAL A 25 -6.70 -4.20 -13.24
CA VAL A 25 -7.69 -4.35 -14.32
C VAL A 25 -7.02 -4.54 -15.67
N ASP A 26 -6.02 -3.72 -16.02
CA ASP A 26 -5.24 -3.83 -17.26
C ASP A 26 -4.53 -5.18 -17.37
N SER A 27 -4.24 -5.82 -16.24
CA SER A 27 -3.68 -7.18 -16.17
C SER A 27 -4.71 -8.30 -16.20
N GLY A 28 -6.01 -7.97 -16.39
CA GLY A 28 -7.12 -8.90 -16.50
C GLY A 28 -7.74 -9.34 -15.16
N GLY A 29 -7.39 -8.69 -14.05
CA GLY A 29 -7.97 -8.95 -12.73
C GLY A 29 -9.22 -8.13 -12.44
N THR A 30 -9.89 -8.43 -11.34
CA THR A 30 -10.92 -7.60 -10.73
C THR A 30 -10.32 -6.87 -9.53
N ALA A 31 -10.42 -5.55 -9.51
CA ALA A 31 -9.96 -4.72 -8.40
C ALA A 31 -11.14 -4.35 -7.48
N ILE A 32 -10.97 -4.51 -6.17
CA ILE A 32 -11.93 -4.10 -5.17
C ILE A 32 -11.33 -2.94 -4.37
N ILE A 33 -11.86 -1.74 -4.56
CA ILE A 33 -11.51 -0.54 -3.79
C ILE A 33 -12.11 -0.71 -2.39
N ALA A 34 -11.26 -0.88 -1.38
CA ALA A 34 -11.66 -0.94 0.01
C ALA A 34 -11.21 0.35 0.71
N ASP A 35 -12.15 1.22 1.07
CA ASP A 35 -11.83 2.54 1.62
C ASP A 35 -12.86 2.96 2.68
N ILE A 36 -12.45 3.82 3.60
CA ILE A 36 -13.36 4.40 4.59
C ILE A 36 -14.28 5.44 3.96
N ASP A 37 -13.78 6.18 2.95
CA ASP A 37 -14.54 7.16 2.18
C ASP A 37 -15.23 6.50 0.97
N ILE A 38 -16.41 5.97 1.22
CA ILE A 38 -17.19 5.25 0.22
C ILE A 38 -17.66 6.16 -0.93
N GLU A 39 -17.94 7.42 -0.68
CA GLU A 39 -18.44 8.35 -1.70
C GLU A 39 -17.33 8.71 -2.71
N ASN A 40 -16.15 9.06 -2.21
CA ASN A 40 -14.99 9.26 -3.09
C ASN A 40 -14.63 7.98 -3.85
N SER A 41 -14.71 6.82 -3.19
CA SER A 41 -14.43 5.52 -3.83
C SER A 41 -15.40 5.21 -4.98
N ARG A 42 -16.68 5.50 -4.83
CA ARG A 42 -17.68 5.35 -5.91
C ARG A 42 -17.40 6.27 -7.08
N LYS A 43 -17.01 7.51 -6.81
CA LYS A 43 -16.61 8.48 -7.84
C LYS A 43 -15.40 7.95 -8.63
N VAL A 44 -14.31 7.59 -7.94
CA VAL A 44 -13.10 7.04 -8.56
C VAL A 44 -13.40 5.76 -9.34
N CYS A 45 -14.20 4.85 -8.79
CA CYS A 45 -14.64 3.65 -9.50
C CYS A 45 -15.37 3.96 -10.81
N SER A 46 -16.30 4.93 -10.78
CA SER A 46 -17.05 5.34 -11.98
C SER A 46 -16.14 5.95 -13.04
N GLU A 47 -15.19 6.79 -12.63
CA GLU A 47 -14.18 7.38 -13.51
C GLU A 47 -13.31 6.31 -14.18
N LEU A 48 -12.75 5.38 -13.37
CA LEU A 48 -11.90 4.30 -13.87
C LEU A 48 -12.65 3.31 -14.76
N ARG A 49 -13.89 2.96 -14.42
CA ARG A 49 -14.73 2.11 -15.28
C ARG A 49 -14.93 2.73 -16.66
N LYS A 50 -15.18 4.04 -16.71
CA LYS A 50 -15.33 4.78 -17.96
C LYS A 50 -14.00 4.88 -18.72
N GLU A 51 -12.90 5.20 -18.03
CA GLU A 51 -11.56 5.31 -18.63
C GLU A 51 -11.10 3.99 -19.24
N LEU A 52 -11.28 2.89 -18.53
CA LEU A 52 -10.79 1.56 -18.91
C LEU A 52 -11.82 0.72 -19.66
N ASN A 53 -13.02 1.24 -19.87
CA ASN A 53 -14.15 0.54 -20.51
C ASN A 53 -14.38 -0.85 -19.89
N THR A 54 -14.56 -0.92 -18.56
CA THR A 54 -14.61 -2.18 -17.80
C THR A 54 -15.60 -2.14 -16.65
N ASP A 55 -16.13 -3.30 -16.29
CA ASP A 55 -16.90 -3.52 -15.06
C ASP A 55 -16.10 -4.24 -13.95
N ASN A 56 -14.82 -4.54 -14.20
CA ASN A 56 -13.97 -5.31 -13.29
C ASN A 56 -13.40 -4.46 -12.12
N ILE A 57 -14.16 -3.49 -11.64
CA ILE A 57 -13.85 -2.70 -10.47
C ILE A 57 -15.07 -2.74 -9.54
N ASP A 58 -14.85 -2.95 -8.26
CA ASP A 58 -15.90 -2.88 -7.23
C ASP A 58 -15.49 -1.98 -6.07
N VAL A 59 -16.44 -1.59 -5.23
CA VAL A 59 -16.20 -0.69 -4.10
C VAL A 59 -16.87 -1.24 -2.86
N ILE A 60 -16.13 -1.32 -1.77
CA ILE A 60 -16.63 -1.75 -0.47
C ILE A 60 -16.08 -0.81 0.62
N ARG A 61 -16.95 -0.40 1.55
CA ARG A 61 -16.51 0.38 2.70
C ARG A 61 -15.68 -0.50 3.64
N MET A 62 -14.49 -0.04 4.01
CA MET A 62 -13.64 -0.72 4.98
C MET A 62 -12.79 0.28 5.78
N ASP A 63 -12.85 0.16 7.10
CA ASP A 63 -11.92 0.81 8.02
C ASP A 63 -10.88 -0.22 8.44
N ILE A 64 -9.61 0.06 8.13
CA ILE A 64 -8.48 -0.85 8.44
C ILE A 64 -8.18 -0.95 9.94
N THR A 65 -8.73 -0.06 10.75
CA THR A 65 -8.55 -0.02 12.20
C THR A 65 -9.70 -0.69 12.96
N ASP A 66 -10.76 -1.10 12.25
CA ASP A 66 -11.91 -1.78 12.82
C ASP A 66 -12.02 -3.24 12.34
N LYS A 67 -11.82 -4.17 13.27
CA LYS A 67 -11.90 -5.61 13.01
C LYS A 67 -13.22 -6.02 12.36
N GLN A 68 -14.35 -5.50 12.87
CA GLN A 68 -15.66 -5.87 12.34
C GLN A 68 -15.87 -5.35 10.92
N SER A 69 -15.40 -4.13 10.64
CA SER A 69 -15.41 -3.55 9.29
C SER A 69 -14.63 -4.41 8.29
N ILE A 70 -13.44 -4.88 8.67
CA ILE A 70 -12.62 -5.76 7.83
C ILE A 70 -13.33 -7.10 7.60
N GLN A 71 -13.89 -7.73 8.63
CA GLN A 71 -14.60 -9.01 8.52
C GLN A 71 -15.86 -8.89 7.64
N ASN A 72 -16.60 -7.81 7.76
CA ASN A 72 -17.76 -7.52 6.92
C ASN A 72 -17.34 -7.38 5.44
N CYS A 73 -16.27 -6.63 5.17
CA CYS A 73 -15.69 -6.47 3.84
C CYS A 73 -15.30 -7.84 3.24
N ILE A 74 -14.57 -8.67 3.95
CA ILE A 74 -14.20 -10.03 3.50
C ILE A 74 -15.44 -10.87 3.19
N SER A 75 -16.45 -10.84 4.08
CA SER A 75 -17.70 -11.59 3.89
C SER A 75 -18.47 -11.15 2.64
N GLU A 76 -18.58 -9.84 2.42
CA GLU A 76 -19.27 -9.26 1.27
C GLU A 76 -18.56 -9.63 -0.05
N ILE A 77 -17.22 -9.52 -0.10
CA ILE A 77 -16.43 -9.92 -1.27
C ILE A 77 -16.60 -11.42 -1.53
N ASN A 78 -16.47 -12.26 -0.49
CA ASN A 78 -16.61 -13.70 -0.63
C ASN A 78 -18.02 -14.11 -1.11
N LYS A 79 -19.05 -13.43 -0.63
CA LYS A 79 -20.44 -13.66 -1.12
C LYS A 79 -20.58 -13.36 -2.60
N LYS A 80 -19.97 -12.26 -3.08
CA LYS A 80 -20.08 -11.79 -4.47
C LYS A 80 -19.15 -12.55 -5.42
N PHE A 81 -17.88 -12.70 -5.07
CA PHE A 81 -16.83 -13.20 -5.96
C PHE A 81 -16.35 -14.63 -5.64
N LYS A 82 -16.81 -15.21 -4.52
CA LYS A 82 -16.50 -16.57 -4.05
C LYS A 82 -15.05 -16.80 -3.59
N LYS A 83 -14.13 -15.90 -3.91
CA LYS A 83 -12.73 -15.95 -3.50
C LYS A 83 -12.12 -14.56 -3.48
N ILE A 84 -11.02 -14.42 -2.73
CA ILE A 84 -10.12 -13.26 -2.74
C ILE A 84 -8.72 -13.78 -3.01
N ASP A 85 -8.05 -13.31 -4.06
CA ASP A 85 -6.73 -13.81 -4.44
C ASP A 85 -5.60 -12.98 -3.84
N GLY A 86 -5.83 -11.70 -3.54
CA GLY A 86 -4.82 -10.83 -2.97
C GLY A 86 -5.38 -9.64 -2.18
N LEU A 87 -4.51 -9.14 -1.31
CA LEU A 87 -4.69 -7.92 -0.53
C LEU A 87 -3.52 -6.99 -0.79
N VAL A 88 -3.80 -5.72 -1.09
CA VAL A 88 -2.81 -4.64 -1.14
C VAL A 88 -3.09 -3.68 0.01
N ASN A 89 -2.26 -3.71 1.03
CA ASN A 89 -2.29 -2.74 2.12
C ASN A 89 -1.63 -1.45 1.64
N ASN A 90 -2.43 -0.47 1.25
CA ASN A 90 -2.00 0.81 0.72
C ASN A 90 -2.63 2.00 1.46
N ALA A 91 -3.69 1.82 2.23
CA ALA A 91 -4.32 2.88 3.01
C ALA A 91 -3.31 3.58 3.94
N TYR A 92 -3.42 4.91 4.04
CA TYR A 92 -2.48 5.72 4.82
C TYR A 92 -3.23 6.69 5.75
N PRO A 93 -3.91 6.17 6.80
CA PRO A 93 -4.59 7.02 7.78
C PRO A 93 -3.56 7.81 8.61
N ARG A 94 -3.91 9.06 8.96
CA ARG A 94 -3.09 9.98 9.74
C ARG A 94 -3.98 10.77 10.69
N ASN A 95 -3.45 11.11 11.87
CA ASN A 95 -4.12 12.09 12.70
C ASN A 95 -3.86 13.52 12.19
N LYS A 96 -4.56 14.49 12.80
CA LYS A 96 -4.47 15.91 12.40
C LYS A 96 -3.11 16.57 12.70
N ASN A 97 -2.30 15.96 13.56
CA ASN A 97 -1.02 16.50 14.02
C ASN A 97 0.19 15.86 13.31
N TYR A 98 -0.07 14.97 12.34
CA TYR A 98 0.97 14.29 11.57
C TYR A 98 1.83 15.27 10.77
N GLY A 99 3.13 14.98 10.65
CA GLY A 99 4.05 15.76 9.80
C GLY A 99 4.89 16.79 10.55
N LYS A 100 4.94 16.74 11.87
CA LYS A 100 5.77 17.62 12.71
C LYS A 100 7.25 17.24 12.67
N HIS A 101 8.12 18.20 13.01
CA HIS A 101 9.55 17.97 13.23
C HIS A 101 9.79 17.13 14.48
N PHE A 102 10.93 16.45 14.55
CA PHE A 102 11.26 15.46 15.57
C PHE A 102 11.00 15.91 17.02
N PHE A 103 11.39 17.14 17.36
CA PHE A 103 11.22 17.67 18.73
C PHE A 103 9.80 18.18 19.02
N ASP A 104 8.95 18.32 18.00
CA ASP A 104 7.58 18.85 18.11
C ASP A 104 6.51 17.74 18.14
N VAL A 105 6.93 16.47 17.96
CA VAL A 105 6.02 15.33 17.96
C VAL A 105 5.68 14.95 19.41
N GLU A 106 4.41 15.02 19.76
CA GLU A 106 3.92 14.52 21.03
C GLU A 106 3.86 12.99 21.04
N TYR A 107 4.17 12.38 22.19
CA TYR A 107 4.12 10.93 22.35
C TYR A 107 2.76 10.33 21.97
N SER A 108 1.66 10.99 22.33
CA SER A 108 0.29 10.57 21.96
C SER A 108 0.08 10.54 20.45
N ASP A 109 0.58 11.55 19.71
CA ASP A 109 0.48 11.61 18.26
C ASP A 109 1.28 10.48 17.60
N PHE A 110 2.50 10.24 18.10
CA PHE A 110 3.35 9.14 17.65
C PHE A 110 2.64 7.79 17.81
N VAL A 111 2.11 7.50 19.01
CA VAL A 111 1.41 6.23 19.29
C VAL A 111 0.15 6.08 18.45
N GLU A 112 -0.64 7.14 18.30
CA GLU A 112 -1.85 7.12 17.48
C GLU A 112 -1.52 6.83 16.02
N ASN A 113 -0.54 7.53 15.41
CA ASN A 113 -0.15 7.31 14.02
C ASN A 113 0.41 5.90 13.79
N VAL A 114 1.21 5.37 14.71
CA VAL A 114 1.69 3.97 14.67
C VAL A 114 0.50 2.99 14.73
N GLY A 115 -0.46 3.23 15.62
CA GLY A 115 -1.67 2.41 15.75
C GLY A 115 -2.53 2.44 14.49
N LEU A 116 -2.77 3.61 13.93
CA LEU A 116 -3.58 3.78 12.71
C LEU A 116 -2.95 3.07 11.50
N ASN A 117 -1.64 3.22 11.30
CA ASN A 117 -0.94 2.69 10.13
C ASN A 117 -0.44 1.26 10.32
N LEU A 118 0.61 1.09 11.13
CA LEU A 118 1.23 -0.23 11.35
C LEU A 118 0.22 -1.19 11.99
N GLY A 119 -0.55 -0.70 12.98
CA GLY A 119 -1.62 -1.44 13.62
C GLY A 119 -2.74 -1.81 12.64
N GLY A 120 -3.17 -0.87 11.80
CA GLY A 120 -4.18 -1.10 10.76
C GLY A 120 -3.73 -2.14 9.73
N TYR A 121 -2.50 -2.07 9.25
CA TYR A 121 -1.94 -3.08 8.33
C TYR A 121 -1.82 -4.45 8.98
N PHE A 122 -1.38 -4.50 10.25
CA PHE A 122 -1.36 -5.75 11.02
C PHE A 122 -2.76 -6.35 11.12
N LEU A 123 -3.76 -5.57 11.56
CA LEU A 123 -5.13 -6.04 11.75
C LEU A 123 -5.75 -6.53 10.44
N THR A 124 -5.60 -5.75 9.37
CA THR A 124 -6.09 -6.13 8.04
C THR A 124 -5.44 -7.41 7.55
N SER A 125 -4.10 -7.48 7.62
CA SER A 125 -3.35 -8.67 7.23
C SER A 125 -3.72 -9.90 8.05
N GLN A 126 -3.96 -9.75 9.35
CA GLN A 126 -4.39 -10.84 10.23
C GLN A 126 -5.74 -11.41 9.79
N GLN A 127 -6.75 -10.56 9.56
CA GLN A 127 -8.09 -11.01 9.18
C GLN A 127 -8.10 -11.63 7.77
N PHE A 128 -7.39 -11.04 6.81
CA PHE A 128 -7.25 -11.63 5.48
C PHE A 128 -6.43 -12.92 5.48
N SER A 129 -5.39 -13.03 6.31
CA SER A 129 -4.63 -14.28 6.45
C SER A 129 -5.47 -15.41 7.03
N GLU A 130 -6.36 -15.12 7.97
CA GLU A 130 -7.32 -16.12 8.48
C GLU A 130 -8.26 -16.62 7.37
N TYR A 131 -8.78 -15.71 6.55
CA TYR A 131 -9.59 -16.05 5.39
C TYR A 131 -8.77 -16.87 4.37
N PHE A 132 -7.57 -16.43 3.99
CA PHE A 132 -6.70 -17.11 3.04
C PHE A 132 -6.30 -18.52 3.50
N ARG A 133 -6.06 -18.71 4.80
CA ARG A 133 -5.80 -20.07 5.34
C ARG A 133 -7.00 -21.00 5.14
N LYS A 134 -8.22 -20.53 5.34
CA LYS A 134 -9.44 -21.32 5.10
C LYS A 134 -9.64 -21.60 3.61
N GLN A 135 -9.30 -20.64 2.74
CA GLN A 135 -9.37 -20.76 1.29
C GLN A 135 -8.25 -21.63 0.70
N GLY A 136 -7.06 -21.67 1.34
CA GLY A 136 -5.90 -22.46 0.93
C GLY A 136 -4.87 -21.71 0.06
N PHE A 137 -5.04 -20.42 -0.17
CA PHE A 137 -4.10 -19.56 -0.92
C PHE A 137 -4.34 -18.09 -0.65
N GLY A 138 -3.32 -17.24 -0.95
CA GLY A 138 -3.44 -15.79 -0.89
C GLY A 138 -2.13 -15.08 -1.18
N SER A 139 -2.21 -13.78 -1.53
CA SER A 139 -1.04 -12.89 -1.66
C SER A 139 -1.30 -11.57 -0.96
N ILE A 140 -0.41 -11.16 -0.07
CA ILE A 140 -0.49 -9.88 0.65
C ILE A 140 0.69 -9.02 0.21
N ILE A 141 0.40 -7.79 -0.20
CA ILE A 141 1.40 -6.79 -0.55
C ILE A 141 1.25 -5.60 0.40
N ASN A 142 2.31 -5.30 1.13
CA ASN A 142 2.36 -4.13 2.01
C ASN A 142 3.09 -2.98 1.32
N ILE A 143 2.51 -1.79 1.31
CA ILE A 143 3.18 -0.61 0.76
C ILE A 143 3.94 0.10 1.88
N SER A 144 5.27 -0.05 1.85
CA SER A 144 6.19 0.61 2.76
C SER A 144 6.75 1.91 2.13
N SER A 145 8.04 2.15 2.22
CA SER A 145 8.77 3.30 1.68
C SER A 145 10.27 3.04 1.71
N VAL A 146 11.04 3.76 0.90
CA VAL A 146 12.50 3.84 1.02
C VAL A 146 12.94 4.27 2.42
N TYR A 147 12.14 5.10 3.11
CA TYR A 147 12.41 5.50 4.51
C TYR A 147 12.05 4.43 5.56
N GLY A 148 11.61 3.27 5.13
CA GLY A 148 11.64 2.05 5.94
C GLY A 148 12.93 1.25 5.76
N VAL A 149 13.76 1.60 4.76
CA VAL A 149 15.01 0.91 4.40
C VAL A 149 16.24 1.71 4.82
N ILE A 150 16.23 3.03 4.55
CA ILE A 150 17.30 3.96 4.90
C ILE A 150 16.76 5.07 5.80
N ALA A 151 17.66 5.73 6.53
CA ALA A 151 17.33 6.96 7.25
C ALA A 151 16.92 8.08 6.25
N PRO A 152 15.99 8.97 6.63
CA PRO A 152 15.63 10.09 5.78
C PRO A 152 16.84 10.97 5.43
N LYS A 153 16.92 11.36 4.15
CA LYS A 153 17.88 12.34 3.64
C LYS A 153 17.34 13.74 3.96
N PHE A 154 17.54 14.24 5.18
CA PHE A 154 16.95 15.49 5.66
C PHE A 154 17.35 16.72 4.86
N GLU A 155 18.52 16.70 4.22
CA GLU A 155 19.04 17.78 3.38
C GLU A 155 18.13 18.13 2.19
N ILE A 156 17.31 17.19 1.70
CA ILE A 156 16.39 17.48 0.59
C ILE A 156 15.18 18.32 1.01
N TYR A 157 14.95 18.47 2.33
CA TYR A 157 13.86 19.28 2.88
C TYR A 157 14.31 20.68 3.26
N GLU A 158 15.61 21.00 3.18
CA GLU A 158 16.15 22.33 3.53
C GLU A 158 15.48 23.42 2.70
N GLY A 159 15.18 24.54 3.35
CA GLY A 159 14.47 25.65 2.71
C GLY A 159 12.96 25.44 2.48
N THR A 160 12.41 24.33 2.91
CA THR A 160 10.96 24.02 2.84
C THR A 160 10.34 23.94 4.24
N SER A 161 9.00 23.99 4.31
CA SER A 161 8.27 23.68 5.55
C SER A 161 8.04 22.17 5.77
N MET A 162 8.53 21.32 4.87
CA MET A 162 8.35 19.88 4.91
C MET A 162 9.43 19.23 5.77
N THR A 163 9.10 18.07 6.33
CA THR A 163 10.05 17.16 6.99
C THR A 163 9.60 15.72 6.81
N MET A 164 10.45 14.78 7.20
CA MET A 164 10.05 13.38 7.36
C MET A 164 9.79 13.10 8.83
N PRO A 165 8.53 12.89 9.24
CA PRO A 165 8.19 12.70 10.64
C PRO A 165 8.71 11.35 11.17
N PRO A 166 9.11 11.28 12.47
CA PRO A 166 9.72 10.08 13.03
C PRO A 166 8.81 8.86 13.01
N GLU A 167 7.49 9.05 13.22
CA GLU A 167 6.53 7.96 13.14
C GLU A 167 6.46 7.34 11.74
N TYR A 168 6.69 8.12 10.66
CA TYR A 168 6.71 7.56 9.31
C TYR A 168 7.83 6.53 9.14
N ALA A 169 9.04 6.88 9.52
CA ALA A 169 10.19 5.99 9.41
C ALA A 169 9.99 4.72 10.28
N ALA A 170 9.49 4.89 11.51
CA ALA A 170 9.18 3.78 12.41
C ALA A 170 8.10 2.84 11.83
N ILE A 171 7.01 3.41 11.30
CA ILE A 171 5.92 2.65 10.68
C ILE A 171 6.45 1.86 9.48
N LYS A 172 7.17 2.53 8.56
CA LYS A 172 7.59 1.92 7.30
C LYS A 172 8.66 0.85 7.49
N SER A 173 9.59 1.02 8.42
CA SER A 173 10.53 -0.04 8.81
C SER A 173 9.81 -1.21 9.51
N GLY A 174 8.87 -0.91 10.40
CA GLY A 174 8.04 -1.91 11.07
C GLY A 174 7.25 -2.77 10.07
N LEU A 175 6.71 -2.18 9.00
CA LEU A 175 5.98 -2.91 7.94
C LEU A 175 6.87 -3.90 7.20
N ILE A 176 8.11 -3.53 6.89
CA ILE A 176 9.07 -4.43 6.22
C ILE A 176 9.35 -5.66 7.11
N HIS A 177 9.63 -5.45 8.38
CA HIS A 177 9.89 -6.56 9.29
C HIS A 177 8.63 -7.39 9.61
N LEU A 178 7.47 -6.74 9.76
CA LEU A 178 6.19 -7.44 9.91
C LEU A 178 5.88 -8.34 8.71
N THR A 179 6.24 -7.92 7.50
CA THR A 179 6.12 -8.73 6.28
C THR A 179 6.94 -10.03 6.39
N GLN A 180 8.19 -9.93 6.84
CA GLN A 180 9.06 -11.10 7.05
C GLN A 180 8.51 -12.03 8.14
N TYR A 181 8.03 -11.47 9.25
CA TYR A 181 7.38 -12.22 10.32
C TYR A 181 6.17 -12.99 9.79
N MET A 182 5.26 -12.32 9.08
CA MET A 182 4.05 -12.94 8.53
C MET A 182 4.38 -14.03 7.51
N ALA A 183 5.32 -13.79 6.59
CA ALA A 183 5.76 -14.78 5.61
C ALA A 183 6.28 -16.05 6.29
N LYS A 184 7.05 -15.91 7.38
CA LYS A 184 7.56 -17.04 8.16
C LYS A 184 6.46 -17.74 8.94
N TYR A 185 5.57 -16.98 9.60
CA TYR A 185 4.47 -17.51 10.41
C TYR A 185 3.45 -18.30 9.56
N LEU A 186 3.18 -17.84 8.34
CA LEU A 186 2.25 -18.44 7.39
C LEU A 186 2.90 -19.53 6.50
N SER A 187 4.11 -19.98 6.84
CA SER A 187 4.79 -21.05 6.11
C SER A 187 3.91 -22.29 6.00
N GLY A 188 3.86 -22.90 4.81
CA GLY A 188 3.06 -24.09 4.52
C GLY A 188 1.57 -23.82 4.21
N SER A 189 1.08 -22.57 4.30
CA SER A 189 -0.33 -22.24 4.05
C SER A 189 -0.62 -21.75 2.63
N ASN A 190 0.38 -21.77 1.73
CA ASN A 190 0.27 -21.24 0.36
C ASN A 190 -0.14 -19.75 0.32
N ILE A 191 0.31 -18.97 1.32
CA ILE A 191 0.11 -17.53 1.42
C ILE A 191 1.47 -16.86 1.30
N ARG A 192 1.58 -15.89 0.39
CA ARG A 192 2.79 -15.06 0.24
C ARG A 192 2.54 -13.67 0.82
N VAL A 193 3.56 -13.12 1.46
CA VAL A 193 3.53 -11.76 1.99
C VAL A 193 4.80 -11.04 1.55
N ASN A 194 4.67 -9.95 0.82
CA ASN A 194 5.80 -9.16 0.34
C ASN A 194 5.54 -7.65 0.55
N THR A 195 6.58 -6.86 0.40
CA THR A 195 6.54 -5.41 0.51
C THR A 195 6.99 -4.77 -0.79
N ILE A 196 6.38 -3.65 -1.15
CA ILE A 196 6.93 -2.69 -2.10
C ILE A 196 7.32 -1.45 -1.29
N SER A 197 8.55 -0.99 -1.47
CA SER A 197 9.08 0.23 -0.87
C SER A 197 9.33 1.29 -1.95
N PRO A 198 8.34 2.16 -2.21
CA PRO A 198 8.50 3.24 -3.17
C PRO A 198 9.50 4.29 -2.71
N GLY A 199 10.18 4.93 -3.65
CA GLY A 199 10.75 6.26 -3.51
C GLY A 199 9.67 7.33 -3.38
N GLY A 200 10.06 8.59 -3.47
CA GLY A 200 9.11 9.70 -3.48
C GLY A 200 8.18 9.61 -4.69
N ILE A 201 6.88 9.78 -4.43
CA ILE A 201 5.85 9.81 -5.47
C ILE A 201 5.48 11.27 -5.75
N TYR A 202 5.46 11.64 -7.02
CA TYR A 202 5.11 12.98 -7.45
C TYR A 202 3.63 13.29 -7.15
N ASP A 203 3.41 14.37 -6.43
CA ASP A 203 2.09 14.90 -6.05
C ASP A 203 2.17 16.43 -5.93
N ASN A 204 2.64 17.10 -6.99
CA ASN A 204 2.76 18.57 -7.09
C ASN A 204 3.61 19.22 -5.98
N GLN A 205 4.66 18.59 -5.51
CA GLN A 205 5.58 19.14 -4.53
C GLN A 205 6.32 20.38 -5.09
N ASN A 206 6.89 21.17 -4.16
CA ASN A 206 7.68 22.36 -4.48
C ASN A 206 8.84 22.03 -5.43
N LYS A 207 9.13 22.92 -6.39
CA LYS A 207 10.18 22.72 -7.41
C LYS A 207 11.58 22.51 -6.82
N ASP A 208 11.92 23.26 -5.77
CA ASP A 208 13.24 23.17 -5.14
C ASP A 208 13.42 21.81 -4.46
N PHE A 209 12.37 21.32 -3.81
CA PHE A 209 12.35 19.97 -3.27
C PHE A 209 12.46 18.90 -4.37
N LEU A 210 11.73 19.04 -5.47
CA LEU A 210 11.78 18.10 -6.59
C LEU A 210 13.19 18.02 -7.18
N GLU A 211 13.88 19.17 -7.33
CA GLU A 211 15.24 19.20 -7.85
C GLU A 211 16.23 18.60 -6.84
N ALA A 212 16.12 18.94 -5.55
CA ALA A 212 16.95 18.33 -4.49
C ALA A 212 16.77 16.80 -4.42
N TYR A 213 15.54 16.32 -4.57
CA TYR A 213 15.22 14.90 -4.64
C TYR A 213 15.84 14.25 -5.88
N ARG A 214 15.69 14.87 -7.06
CA ARG A 214 16.23 14.37 -8.34
C ARG A 214 17.75 14.20 -8.31
N GLN A 215 18.46 15.10 -7.64
CA GLN A 215 19.92 15.01 -7.48
C GLN A 215 20.40 13.80 -6.64
N LYS A 216 19.49 13.17 -5.90
CA LYS A 216 19.75 11.93 -5.14
C LYS A 216 19.34 10.67 -5.88
N CYS A 217 18.86 10.80 -7.11
CA CYS A 217 18.41 9.69 -7.96
C CYS A 217 19.28 9.54 -9.20
N LEU A 218 19.09 8.44 -9.93
CA LEU A 218 19.94 8.13 -11.10
C LEU A 218 19.42 8.81 -12.39
N ASN A 219 18.10 8.95 -12.57
CA ASN A 219 17.50 9.41 -13.83
C ASN A 219 16.32 10.36 -13.63
N LYS A 220 15.17 9.80 -13.20
CA LYS A 220 13.86 10.46 -13.18
C LYS A 220 13.66 11.35 -11.96
N GLY A 221 14.14 10.91 -10.81
CA GLY A 221 13.84 11.52 -9.53
C GLY A 221 12.60 10.95 -8.88
N MET A 222 11.63 11.81 -8.51
CA MET A 222 10.37 11.29 -7.97
C MET A 222 9.61 10.48 -9.03
N LEU A 223 8.97 9.42 -8.57
CA LEU A 223 8.24 8.49 -9.42
C LEU A 223 6.80 8.97 -9.65
N ASP A 224 6.23 8.59 -10.78
CA ASP A 224 4.78 8.62 -10.94
C ASP A 224 4.16 7.37 -10.28
N PRO A 225 2.90 7.42 -9.84
CA PRO A 225 2.22 6.24 -9.29
C PRO A 225 2.26 5.02 -10.21
N GLU A 226 2.30 5.23 -11.52
CA GLU A 226 2.36 4.19 -12.56
C GLU A 226 3.67 3.41 -12.55
N ASP A 227 4.76 4.00 -12.10
CA ASP A 227 6.07 3.33 -12.02
C ASP A 227 6.08 2.14 -11.03
N LEU A 228 5.09 2.08 -10.14
CA LEU A 228 4.93 0.98 -9.18
C LEU A 228 4.11 -0.20 -9.73
N GLN A 229 3.38 -0.02 -10.83
CA GLN A 229 2.42 -1.00 -11.35
C GLN A 229 3.08 -2.33 -11.70
N GLY A 230 4.24 -2.28 -12.34
CA GLY A 230 4.97 -3.50 -12.74
C GLY A 230 5.33 -4.39 -11.55
N ALA A 231 5.87 -3.79 -10.49
CA ALA A 231 6.21 -4.50 -9.26
C ALA A 231 4.98 -5.10 -8.58
N LEU A 232 3.87 -4.35 -8.51
CA LEU A 232 2.62 -4.82 -7.94
C LEU A 232 2.07 -6.02 -8.70
N VAL A 233 1.90 -5.91 -10.01
CA VAL A 233 1.34 -6.97 -10.86
C VAL A 233 2.21 -8.22 -10.80
N PHE A 234 3.54 -8.07 -10.84
CA PHE A 234 4.47 -9.17 -10.67
C PHE A 234 4.27 -9.90 -9.35
N LEU A 235 4.24 -9.17 -8.22
CA LEU A 235 4.10 -9.77 -6.88
C LEU A 235 2.71 -10.40 -6.64
N LEU A 236 1.65 -9.92 -7.30
CA LEU A 236 0.32 -10.51 -7.24
C LEU A 236 0.15 -11.73 -8.17
N SER A 237 1.01 -11.84 -9.19
CA SER A 237 0.95 -12.91 -10.18
C SER A 237 1.61 -14.21 -9.72
N ASP A 238 1.40 -15.27 -10.48
CA ASP A 238 2.03 -16.57 -10.24
C ASP A 238 3.52 -16.60 -10.64
N PHE A 239 3.99 -15.57 -11.38
CA PHE A 239 5.42 -15.42 -11.70
C PHE A 239 6.29 -15.17 -10.47
N SER A 240 5.69 -14.68 -9.37
CA SER A 240 6.36 -14.49 -8.08
C SER A 240 6.10 -15.61 -7.07
N LYS A 241 5.73 -16.80 -7.54
CA LYS A 241 5.34 -17.97 -6.72
C LYS A 241 6.31 -18.28 -5.58
N TYR A 242 7.60 -18.07 -5.79
CA TYR A 242 8.65 -18.35 -4.81
C TYR A 242 9.26 -17.08 -4.18
N ILE A 243 8.63 -15.91 -4.39
CA ILE A 243 9.01 -14.65 -3.74
C ILE A 243 8.10 -14.47 -2.53
N ASN A 244 8.67 -14.58 -1.34
CA ASN A 244 7.95 -14.48 -0.07
C ASN A 244 8.83 -13.85 1.00
N GLY A 245 8.29 -12.91 1.77
CA GLY A 245 9.02 -12.15 2.79
C GLY A 245 9.99 -11.11 2.22
N GLN A 246 9.87 -10.76 0.93
CA GLN A 246 10.80 -9.85 0.26
C GLN A 246 10.28 -8.40 0.27
N ASN A 247 11.24 -7.47 0.23
CA ASN A 247 11.00 -6.05 0.04
C ASN A 247 11.55 -5.62 -1.33
N ILE A 248 10.66 -5.22 -2.24
CA ILE A 248 11.04 -4.70 -3.56
C ILE A 248 11.09 -3.18 -3.49
N ILE A 249 12.29 -2.63 -3.67
CA ILE A 249 12.51 -1.18 -3.71
C ILE A 249 12.29 -0.71 -5.15
N VAL A 250 11.49 0.35 -5.31
CA VAL A 250 11.22 1.03 -6.59
C VAL A 250 11.44 2.52 -6.35
N ASP A 251 12.62 3.06 -6.69
CA ASP A 251 13.05 4.36 -6.19
C ASP A 251 14.00 5.17 -7.09
N ASP A 252 14.22 4.74 -8.34
CA ASP A 252 15.20 5.35 -9.24
C ASP A 252 16.62 5.49 -8.63
N GLY A 253 16.99 4.54 -7.76
CA GLY A 253 18.31 4.51 -7.12
C GLY A 253 18.48 5.48 -5.93
N PHE A 254 17.40 6.07 -5.42
CA PHE A 254 17.46 7.00 -4.27
C PHE A 254 18.10 6.39 -3.02
N THR A 255 18.04 5.08 -2.85
CA THR A 255 18.63 4.38 -1.69
C THR A 255 20.09 4.00 -1.84
N LEU A 256 20.71 4.27 -2.97
CA LEU A 256 22.13 3.98 -3.25
C LEU A 256 23.10 5.01 -2.67
#